data_9e38c78bb8b45d86fbc18cc852e0a48c
#
_entry.id   9e38c78bb8b45d86fbc18cc852e0a48c
#
_cell.length_a   1.000
_cell.length_b   1.000
_cell.length_c   1.000
_cell.angle_alpha   90.00
_cell.angle_beta   90.00
_cell.angle_gamma   90.00
#
_symmetry.space_group_name_H-M   'P 1'
#
loop_
_entity.id
_entity.type
_entity.pdbx_description
1 polymer ?
#
loop_
_entity_poly.entity_id
_entity_poly.type
_entity_poly.pdbx_seq_one_letter_code
_entity_poly.pdbx_strand_id
1 'polypeptide(L)'
;MTSTALEVVQCRFSNDIAAMHLRHLVLPCLDPGLTLRFYRDVLQLPVHGNTVRIGWSTLECVQAQHPVGSAHLAFNVAPSRFQAAAQWIGARATLLSDPHGRKHFALDGAWQSHSVYFGGPDGAVLELIARNALQDAAAGEGQFRGEELLCLSEIGLPSHNVEVVTRSLAHHFGLRPFAPPLEGIAALGDDHGLLIVVDRRRRWFPQQRQLPWADGLRISVDAPEPGLRLRDAQGWELLAA
;
A
#
# COMPACT_ATOMS: atom_id res chain seq x y z
N MET A 1 -61.70 -18.69 10.91
CA MET A 1 -60.32 -19.21 11.01
C MET A 1 -59.46 -18.31 10.13
N THR A 2 -58.90 -17.29 10.72
CA THR A 2 -58.08 -16.28 10.04
C THR A 2 -56.60 -16.64 10.24
N SER A 3 -55.95 -17.00 9.15
CA SER A 3 -54.50 -17.28 9.11
C SER A 3 -53.74 -15.97 9.00
N THR A 4 -52.99 -15.64 10.04
CA THR A 4 -52.08 -14.49 10.06
C THR A 4 -50.76 -14.92 9.44
N ALA A 5 -50.46 -14.39 8.25
CA ALA A 5 -49.17 -14.55 7.59
C ALA A 5 -48.15 -13.69 8.33
N LEU A 6 -47.07 -14.31 8.84
CA LEU A 6 -45.89 -13.61 9.33
C LEU A 6 -45.10 -13.09 8.12
N GLU A 7 -45.07 -11.77 7.94
CA GLU A 7 -44.11 -11.11 7.03
C GLU A 7 -42.71 -11.18 7.64
N VAL A 8 -41.85 -11.96 7.01
CA VAL A 8 -40.41 -11.95 7.31
C VAL A 8 -39.81 -10.71 6.63
N VAL A 9 -39.58 -9.67 7.41
CA VAL A 9 -38.80 -8.52 7.00
C VAL A 9 -37.34 -8.99 6.83
N GLN A 10 -36.95 -9.28 5.59
CA GLN A 10 -35.54 -9.48 5.25
C GLN A 10 -34.83 -8.15 5.38
N CYS A 11 -34.14 -7.90 6.51
CA CYS A 11 -33.11 -6.88 6.61
C CYS A 11 -32.03 -7.22 5.56
N ARG A 12 -32.06 -6.52 4.43
CA ARG A 12 -30.93 -6.48 3.51
C ARG A 12 -29.84 -5.69 4.23
N PHE A 13 -28.89 -6.39 4.82
CA PHE A 13 -27.59 -5.78 5.09
C PHE A 13 -27.00 -5.41 3.74
N SER A 14 -26.94 -4.12 3.43
CA SER A 14 -26.16 -3.62 2.33
C SER A 14 -24.71 -3.96 2.63
N ASN A 15 -24.14 -4.84 1.82
CA ASN A 15 -22.74 -5.26 1.90
C ASN A 15 -21.80 -4.20 1.27
N ASP A 16 -22.09 -2.92 1.47
CA ASP A 16 -21.17 -1.84 1.14
C ASP A 16 -20.08 -1.80 2.20
N ILE A 17 -19.10 -2.70 2.04
CA ILE A 17 -17.85 -2.59 2.79
C ILE A 17 -17.18 -1.35 2.26
N ALA A 18 -17.00 -0.36 3.13
CA ALA A 18 -16.24 0.84 2.80
C ALA A 18 -14.87 0.43 2.27
N ALA A 19 -14.41 1.12 1.19
CA ALA A 19 -13.10 0.86 0.61
C ALA A 19 -12.01 1.04 1.67
N MET A 20 -11.02 0.15 1.67
CA MET A 20 -9.89 0.24 2.58
C MET A 20 -8.93 1.33 2.10
N HIS A 21 -8.80 2.41 2.86
CA HIS A 21 -7.80 3.44 2.56
C HIS A 21 -6.67 3.43 3.58
N LEU A 22 -5.44 3.49 3.09
CA LEU A 22 -4.27 3.85 3.89
C LEU A 22 -4.28 5.37 4.09
N ARG A 23 -4.74 5.83 5.25
CA ARG A 23 -4.97 7.27 5.52
C ARG A 23 -3.70 7.99 5.93
N HIS A 24 -2.96 7.40 6.84
CA HIS A 24 -1.76 8.01 7.39
C HIS A 24 -0.70 6.95 7.63
N LEU A 25 0.53 7.25 7.20
CA LEU A 25 1.70 6.43 7.45
C LEU A 25 2.78 7.28 8.13
N VAL A 26 3.22 6.90 9.32
CA VAL A 26 4.44 7.42 9.93
C VAL A 26 5.60 6.53 9.51
N LEU A 27 6.56 7.10 8.79
CA LEU A 27 7.73 6.43 8.24
C LEU A 27 8.99 6.90 8.99
N PRO A 28 9.62 6.05 9.81
CA PRO A 28 10.93 6.33 10.34
C PRO A 28 11.99 6.36 9.25
N CYS A 29 12.84 7.39 9.22
CA CYS A 29 13.86 7.64 8.21
C CYS A 29 15.22 7.86 8.87
N LEU A 30 16.31 7.48 8.22
CA LEU A 30 17.68 7.82 8.65
C LEU A 30 17.91 9.33 8.61
N ASP A 31 17.40 9.97 7.54
CA ASP A 31 17.40 11.43 7.40
C ASP A 31 16.03 11.87 6.84
N PRO A 32 15.10 12.33 7.69
CA PRO A 32 13.79 12.81 7.23
C PRO A 32 13.88 13.93 6.20
N GLY A 33 14.89 14.79 6.30
CA GLY A 33 15.10 15.89 5.35
C GLY A 33 15.46 15.38 3.94
N LEU A 34 16.33 14.37 3.84
CA LEU A 34 16.66 13.71 2.58
C LEU A 34 15.43 12.97 2.01
N THR A 35 14.70 12.27 2.86
CA THR A 35 13.48 11.56 2.47
C THR A 35 12.42 12.52 1.93
N LEU A 36 12.15 13.63 2.64
CA LEU A 36 11.19 14.65 2.18
C LEU A 36 11.63 15.30 0.85
N ARG A 37 12.93 15.57 0.67
CA ARG A 37 13.45 16.05 -0.62
C ARG A 37 13.19 15.06 -1.75
N PHE A 38 13.39 13.76 -1.53
CA PHE A 38 13.06 12.75 -2.55
C PHE A 38 11.59 12.81 -2.97
N TYR A 39 10.66 12.84 -2.02
CA TYR A 39 9.22 12.92 -2.33
C TYR A 39 8.86 14.22 -3.05
N ARG A 40 9.47 15.36 -2.67
CA ARG A 40 9.24 16.65 -3.30
C ARG A 40 9.88 16.76 -4.69
N ASP A 41 11.15 16.39 -4.83
CA ASP A 41 11.95 16.70 -6.01
C ASP A 41 11.88 15.59 -7.07
N VAL A 42 11.80 14.31 -6.66
CA VAL A 42 11.71 13.15 -7.55
C VAL A 42 10.25 12.82 -7.87
N LEU A 43 9.41 12.68 -6.84
CA LEU A 43 7.99 12.35 -7.03
C LEU A 43 7.10 13.60 -7.22
N GLN A 44 7.66 14.80 -7.11
CA GLN A 44 6.93 16.07 -7.31
C GLN A 44 5.64 16.17 -6.47
N LEU A 45 5.71 15.68 -5.24
CA LEU A 45 4.58 15.67 -4.31
C LEU A 45 4.59 16.90 -3.39
N PRO A 46 3.44 17.39 -2.98
CA PRO A 46 3.34 18.46 -1.99
C PRO A 46 3.91 18.02 -0.64
N VAL A 47 4.86 18.82 -0.11
CA VAL A 47 5.49 18.60 1.19
C VAL A 47 5.19 19.77 2.10
N HIS A 48 4.66 19.50 3.30
CA HIS A 48 4.36 20.49 4.34
C HIS A 48 4.95 20.04 5.68
N GLY A 49 5.96 20.77 6.16
CA GLY A 49 6.71 20.36 7.35
C GLY A 49 7.38 19.01 7.15
N ASN A 50 7.01 18.03 7.97
CA ASN A 50 7.48 16.65 7.89
C ASN A 50 6.52 15.69 7.15
N THR A 51 5.48 16.23 6.49
CA THR A 51 4.44 15.43 5.82
C THR A 51 4.43 15.60 4.31
N VAL A 52 4.08 14.52 3.62
CA VAL A 52 3.87 14.44 2.17
C VAL A 52 2.42 14.09 1.91
N ARG A 53 1.75 14.83 1.03
CA ARG A 53 0.39 14.52 0.60
C ARG A 53 0.41 13.67 -0.67
N ILE A 54 -0.34 12.56 -0.66
CA ILE A 54 -0.46 11.61 -1.78
C ILE A 54 -1.94 11.28 -1.95
N GLY A 55 -2.64 12.03 -2.80
CA GLY A 55 -4.10 11.93 -2.91
C GLY A 55 -4.79 12.04 -1.54
N TRP A 56 -5.53 11.00 -1.12
CA TRP A 56 -6.14 10.96 0.22
C TRP A 56 -5.21 10.49 1.33
N SER A 57 -4.02 10.00 1.00
CA SER A 57 -3.04 9.51 1.97
C SER A 57 -2.09 10.61 2.44
N THR A 58 -1.58 10.48 3.66
CA THR A 58 -0.53 11.35 4.21
C THR A 58 0.63 10.47 4.69
N LEU A 59 1.84 10.79 4.26
CA LEU A 59 3.08 10.18 4.73
C LEU A 59 3.81 11.17 5.63
N GLU A 60 4.07 10.81 6.86
CA GLU A 60 4.84 11.60 7.83
C GLU A 60 6.24 10.99 8.01
N CYS A 61 7.28 11.74 7.68
CA CYS A 61 8.67 11.33 7.88
C CYS A 61 9.16 11.75 9.25
N VAL A 62 9.65 10.79 10.05
CA VAL A 62 10.17 11.04 11.39
C VAL A 62 11.58 10.49 11.52
N GLN A 63 12.37 11.06 12.45
CA GLN A 63 13.71 10.55 12.76
C GLN A 63 13.60 9.13 13.33
N ALA A 64 14.28 8.17 12.70
CA ALA A 64 14.36 6.81 13.21
C ALA A 64 15.15 6.75 14.52
N GLN A 65 14.69 5.91 15.45
CA GLN A 65 15.37 5.64 16.73
C GLN A 65 16.29 4.41 16.64
N HIS A 66 16.11 3.58 15.62
CA HIS A 66 16.83 2.33 15.37
C HIS A 66 17.30 2.28 13.91
N PRO A 67 18.20 1.35 13.56
CA PRO A 67 18.62 1.16 12.17
C PRO A 67 17.44 0.93 11.24
N VAL A 68 17.42 1.66 10.13
CA VAL A 68 16.37 1.57 9.11
C VAL A 68 16.76 0.53 8.06
N GLY A 69 15.78 -0.23 7.61
CA GLY A 69 15.93 -1.18 6.52
C GLY A 69 14.96 -0.87 5.36
N SER A 70 14.80 -1.83 4.46
CA SER A 70 14.01 -1.63 3.25
C SER A 70 12.51 -1.76 3.52
N ALA A 71 11.81 -0.62 3.58
CA ALA A 71 10.34 -0.59 3.52
C ALA A 71 9.86 -0.84 2.09
N HIS A 72 8.60 -1.30 1.95
CA HIS A 72 7.91 -1.38 0.67
C HIS A 72 6.65 -0.53 0.71
N LEU A 73 6.51 0.35 -0.29
CA LEU A 73 5.34 1.23 -0.48
C LEU A 73 4.94 1.21 -1.96
N ALA A 74 3.65 1.07 -2.24
CA ALA A 74 3.10 1.25 -3.58
C ALA A 74 2.18 2.47 -3.66
N PHE A 75 2.12 3.08 -4.83
CA PHE A 75 1.25 4.22 -5.12
C PHE A 75 0.32 3.88 -6.27
N ASN A 76 -0.98 4.06 -6.08
CA ASN A 76 -1.96 3.86 -7.14
C ASN A 76 -1.87 4.96 -8.21
N VAL A 77 -1.95 4.51 -9.45
CA VAL A 77 -2.03 5.33 -10.65
C VAL A 77 -3.29 4.94 -11.43
N ALA A 78 -3.97 5.89 -12.03
CA ALA A 78 -5.09 5.59 -12.94
C ALA A 78 -4.63 4.67 -14.08
N PRO A 79 -5.39 3.59 -14.44
CA PRO A 79 -4.98 2.64 -15.46
C PRO A 79 -4.61 3.27 -16.80
N SER A 80 -5.38 4.25 -17.28
CA SER A 80 -5.10 4.97 -18.52
C SER A 80 -3.82 5.81 -18.48
N ARG A 81 -3.31 6.15 -17.27
CA ARG A 81 -2.11 6.98 -17.08
C ARG A 81 -0.84 6.17 -16.80
N PHE A 82 -0.95 4.83 -16.67
CA PHE A 82 0.17 3.99 -16.26
C PHE A 82 1.40 4.14 -17.14
N GLN A 83 1.24 4.14 -18.47
CA GLN A 83 2.38 4.27 -19.40
C GLN A 83 3.09 5.61 -19.23
N ALA A 84 2.34 6.70 -19.08
CA ALA A 84 2.90 8.03 -18.82
C ALA A 84 3.61 8.11 -17.47
N ALA A 85 3.02 7.48 -16.43
CA ALA A 85 3.61 7.40 -15.09
C ALA A 85 4.91 6.57 -15.08
N ALA A 86 4.95 5.44 -15.77
CA ALA A 86 6.13 4.59 -15.88
C ALA A 86 7.29 5.32 -16.60
N GLN A 87 7.00 6.05 -17.67
CA GLN A 87 7.99 6.89 -18.36
C GLN A 87 8.47 8.04 -17.47
N TRP A 88 7.53 8.71 -16.78
CA TRP A 88 7.82 9.82 -15.89
C TRP A 88 8.74 9.41 -14.74
N ILE A 89 8.46 8.28 -14.04
CA ILE A 89 9.33 7.82 -12.95
C ILE A 89 10.66 7.28 -13.48
N GLY A 90 10.68 6.60 -14.65
CA GLY A 90 11.89 6.08 -15.26
C GLY A 90 12.90 7.16 -15.68
N ALA A 91 12.43 8.40 -15.91
CA ALA A 91 13.28 9.57 -16.18
C ALA A 91 13.84 10.22 -14.89
N ARG A 92 13.36 9.85 -13.70
CA ARG A 92 13.66 10.49 -12.41
C ARG A 92 14.32 9.58 -11.39
N ALA A 93 14.02 8.28 -11.46
CA ALA A 93 14.52 7.29 -10.53
C ALA A 93 14.99 6.03 -11.28
N THR A 94 15.88 5.27 -10.65
CA THR A 94 16.34 3.99 -11.21
C THR A 94 15.24 2.95 -11.08
N LEU A 95 14.70 2.49 -12.22
CA LEU A 95 13.78 1.38 -12.26
C LEU A 95 14.48 0.09 -11.88
N LEU A 96 13.87 -0.64 -10.94
CA LEU A 96 14.33 -1.95 -10.48
C LEU A 96 13.88 -3.03 -11.47
N SER A 97 14.75 -4.01 -11.72
CA SER A 97 14.46 -5.13 -12.60
C SER A 97 14.48 -6.45 -11.83
N ASP A 98 13.74 -7.44 -12.34
CA ASP A 98 13.92 -8.82 -11.91
C ASP A 98 15.27 -9.40 -12.41
N PRO A 99 15.62 -10.64 -12.02
CA PRO A 99 16.85 -11.29 -12.50
C PRO A 99 16.93 -11.48 -14.03
N HIS A 100 15.81 -11.39 -14.74
CA HIS A 100 15.71 -11.50 -16.20
C HIS A 100 15.77 -10.12 -16.90
N GLY A 101 15.96 -9.04 -16.14
CA GLY A 101 16.05 -7.67 -16.68
C GLY A 101 14.69 -7.01 -16.95
N ARG A 102 13.55 -7.65 -16.62
CA ARG A 102 12.22 -7.06 -16.79
C ARG A 102 12.01 -5.96 -15.75
N LYS A 103 11.43 -4.83 -16.18
CA LYS A 103 11.15 -3.65 -15.35
C LYS A 103 9.66 -3.31 -15.29
N HIS A 104 8.85 -3.87 -16.22
CA HIS A 104 7.40 -3.72 -16.27
C HIS A 104 6.78 -5.08 -15.95
N PHE A 105 5.82 -5.08 -15.06
CA PHE A 105 5.17 -6.29 -14.56
C PHE A 105 3.67 -6.15 -14.76
N ALA A 106 3.07 -7.22 -15.29
CA ALA A 106 1.62 -7.38 -15.37
C ALA A 106 1.24 -8.60 -14.55
N LEU A 107 0.22 -8.49 -13.74
CA LEU A 107 -0.35 -9.56 -12.94
C LEU A 107 -1.80 -9.76 -13.33
N ASP A 108 -2.16 -11.01 -13.57
CA ASP A 108 -3.51 -11.47 -13.87
C ASP A 108 -4.26 -11.92 -12.61
N GLY A 109 -5.44 -12.53 -12.79
CA GLY A 109 -6.27 -13.07 -11.71
C GLY A 109 -6.86 -11.96 -10.83
N ALA A 110 -6.75 -12.10 -9.51
CA ALA A 110 -7.26 -11.11 -8.57
C ALA A 110 -6.51 -9.76 -8.63
N TRP A 111 -5.26 -9.76 -9.08
CA TRP A 111 -4.44 -8.55 -9.13
C TRP A 111 -4.80 -7.62 -10.28
N GLN A 112 -4.98 -8.15 -11.48
CA GLN A 112 -5.32 -7.40 -12.71
C GLN A 112 -4.63 -6.03 -12.77
N SER A 113 -3.32 -6.03 -12.62
CA SER A 113 -2.53 -4.81 -12.42
C SER A 113 -1.31 -4.74 -13.33
N HIS A 114 -0.83 -3.51 -13.53
CA HIS A 114 0.45 -3.21 -14.15
C HIS A 114 1.30 -2.44 -13.17
N SER A 115 2.59 -2.76 -13.06
CA SER A 115 3.48 -2.08 -12.12
C SER A 115 4.90 -1.88 -12.64
N VAL A 116 5.56 -0.87 -12.06
CA VAL A 116 7.00 -0.62 -12.15
C VAL A 116 7.54 -0.33 -10.75
N TYR A 117 8.72 -0.85 -10.46
CA TYR A 117 9.40 -0.68 -9.17
C TYR A 117 10.60 0.25 -9.32
N PHE A 118 10.89 1.03 -8.28
CA PHE A 118 12.04 1.93 -8.26
C PHE A 118 12.62 2.06 -6.85
N GLY A 119 13.89 2.49 -6.78
CA GLY A 119 14.57 2.70 -5.50
C GLY A 119 14.11 3.97 -4.81
N GLY A 120 13.84 3.89 -3.52
CA GLY A 120 13.53 5.01 -2.65
C GLY A 120 14.65 5.29 -1.62
N PRO A 121 14.44 6.30 -0.75
CA PRO A 121 15.33 6.57 0.37
C PRO A 121 15.47 5.37 1.30
N ASP A 122 16.61 5.29 2.01
CA ASP A 122 16.90 4.23 2.99
C ASP A 122 16.81 2.80 2.43
N GLY A 123 16.98 2.65 1.09
CA GLY A 123 16.85 1.37 0.42
C GLY A 123 15.42 0.87 0.25
N ALA A 124 14.43 1.73 0.43
CA ALA A 124 13.04 1.39 0.21
C ALA A 124 12.79 0.90 -1.23
N VAL A 125 11.92 -0.09 -1.37
CA VAL A 125 11.38 -0.54 -2.65
C VAL A 125 10.04 0.14 -2.86
N LEU A 126 9.98 1.07 -3.81
CA LEU A 126 8.79 1.81 -4.17
C LEU A 126 8.19 1.28 -5.46
N GLU A 127 6.86 1.42 -5.60
CA GLU A 127 6.11 0.89 -6.73
C GLU A 127 5.09 1.92 -7.23
N LEU A 128 4.95 2.07 -8.55
CA LEU A 128 3.74 2.60 -9.18
C LEU A 128 2.92 1.41 -9.66
N ILE A 129 1.66 1.36 -9.24
CA ILE A 129 0.74 0.29 -9.60
C ILE A 129 -0.55 0.87 -10.19
N ALA A 130 -1.00 0.32 -11.30
CA ALA A 130 -2.31 0.58 -11.88
C ALA A 130 -3.15 -0.69 -11.77
N ARG A 131 -4.30 -0.61 -11.11
CA ARG A 131 -5.25 -1.71 -10.94
C ARG A 131 -6.42 -1.50 -11.87
N ASN A 132 -6.70 -2.49 -12.74
CA ASN A 132 -7.74 -2.37 -13.77
C ASN A 132 -9.15 -2.23 -13.20
N ALA A 133 -9.37 -2.66 -11.95
CA ALA A 133 -10.65 -2.51 -11.25
C ALA A 133 -10.93 -1.07 -10.79
N LEU A 134 -9.89 -0.22 -10.67
CA LEU A 134 -10.07 1.19 -10.34
C LEU A 134 -10.53 1.95 -11.59
N GLN A 135 -11.68 2.61 -11.48
CA GLN A 135 -12.16 3.47 -12.56
C GLN A 135 -11.22 4.67 -12.73
N ASP A 136 -10.98 5.04 -13.98
CA ASP A 136 -10.28 6.28 -14.29
C ASP A 136 -11.11 7.48 -13.80
N ALA A 137 -10.75 8.06 -12.68
CA ALA A 137 -11.15 9.43 -12.40
C ALA A 137 -10.49 10.31 -13.47
N ALA A 138 -11.26 11.15 -14.15
CA ALA A 138 -10.90 12.02 -15.28
C ALA A 138 -9.40 12.03 -15.60
N ALA A 139 -9.00 11.15 -16.51
CA ALA A 139 -7.59 10.94 -16.84
C ALA A 139 -6.97 12.25 -17.34
N GLY A 140 -5.93 12.70 -16.66
CA GLY A 140 -5.14 13.84 -17.12
C GLY A 140 -4.57 13.57 -18.53
N GLU A 141 -4.43 14.59 -19.33
CA GLU A 141 -3.78 14.53 -20.64
C GLU A 141 -2.33 15.01 -20.54
N GLY A 142 -1.49 14.57 -21.47
CA GLY A 142 -0.10 15.02 -21.57
C GLY A 142 0.87 14.36 -20.58
N GLN A 143 1.87 15.11 -20.14
CA GLN A 143 2.93 14.57 -19.27
C GLN A 143 2.39 14.29 -17.86
N PHE A 144 2.74 13.11 -17.30
CA PHE A 144 2.36 12.72 -15.94
C PHE A 144 3.03 13.62 -14.89
N ARG A 145 2.30 13.88 -13.80
CA ARG A 145 2.78 14.66 -12.65
C ARG A 145 2.56 13.89 -11.35
N GLY A 146 3.36 14.17 -10.33
CA GLY A 146 3.24 13.51 -9.02
C GLY A 146 1.86 13.67 -8.36
N GLU A 147 1.18 14.79 -8.60
CA GLU A 147 -0.18 15.04 -8.09
C GLU A 147 -1.26 14.09 -8.67
N GLU A 148 -0.94 13.38 -9.77
CA GLU A 148 -1.82 12.35 -10.35
C GLU A 148 -1.71 11.00 -9.62
N LEU A 149 -0.79 10.85 -8.64
CA LEU A 149 -0.76 9.70 -7.75
C LEU A 149 -2.01 9.72 -6.87
N LEU A 150 -2.82 8.66 -6.97
CA LEU A 150 -4.15 8.61 -6.33
C LEU A 150 -4.07 8.44 -4.82
N CYS A 151 -3.12 7.62 -4.35
CA CYS A 151 -2.94 7.34 -2.92
C CYS A 151 -1.71 6.48 -2.66
N LEU A 152 -1.39 6.29 -1.39
CA LEU A 152 -0.60 5.16 -0.92
C LEU A 152 -1.48 3.91 -1.02
N SER A 153 -1.09 2.96 -1.86
CA SER A 153 -1.87 1.77 -2.22
C SER A 153 -1.45 0.53 -1.46
N GLU A 154 -0.17 0.40 -1.15
CA GLU A 154 0.34 -0.77 -0.44
C GLU A 154 1.38 -0.37 0.60
N ILE A 155 1.40 -1.14 1.69
CA ILE A 155 2.46 -1.12 2.70
C ILE A 155 2.90 -2.54 3.02
N GLY A 156 4.21 -2.78 2.97
CA GLY A 156 4.83 -4.05 3.34
C GLY A 156 4.98 -4.20 4.85
N LEU A 157 4.45 -5.27 5.40
CA LEU A 157 4.42 -5.59 6.82
C LEU A 157 5.13 -6.93 7.10
N PRO A 158 6.43 -6.91 7.43
CA PRO A 158 7.15 -8.13 7.79
C PRO A 158 6.58 -8.76 9.06
N SER A 159 6.55 -10.09 9.11
CA SER A 159 6.13 -10.84 10.29
C SER A 159 6.94 -12.13 10.44
N HIS A 160 6.97 -12.67 11.65
CA HIS A 160 7.48 -14.01 11.94
C HIS A 160 6.50 -15.10 11.49
N ASN A 161 5.20 -14.78 11.46
CA ASN A 161 4.13 -15.73 11.10
C ASN A 161 3.03 -15.02 10.31
N VAL A 162 3.12 -15.11 8.99
CA VAL A 162 2.18 -14.48 8.05
C VAL A 162 0.74 -14.92 8.32
N GLU A 163 0.52 -16.21 8.56
CA GLU A 163 -0.83 -16.77 8.77
C GLU A 163 -1.48 -16.21 10.04
N VAL A 164 -0.74 -16.13 11.15
CA VAL A 164 -1.26 -15.59 12.43
C VAL A 164 -1.64 -14.12 12.27
N VAL A 165 -0.77 -13.31 11.67
CA VAL A 165 -1.04 -11.89 11.44
C VAL A 165 -2.22 -11.71 10.49
N THR A 166 -2.28 -12.46 9.40
CA THR A 166 -3.39 -12.42 8.43
C THR A 166 -4.74 -12.73 9.11
N ARG A 167 -4.79 -13.76 9.94
CA ARG A 167 -6.00 -14.09 10.72
C ARG A 167 -6.39 -12.98 11.70
N SER A 168 -5.41 -12.39 12.39
CA SER A 168 -5.66 -11.27 13.31
C SER A 168 -6.20 -10.05 12.59
N LEU A 169 -5.64 -9.69 11.43
CA LEU A 169 -6.11 -8.58 10.60
C LEU A 169 -7.52 -8.83 10.08
N ALA A 170 -7.82 -10.05 9.61
CA ALA A 170 -9.14 -10.41 9.15
C ALA A 170 -10.18 -10.37 10.28
N HIS A 171 -9.83 -10.89 11.46
CA HIS A 171 -10.75 -10.99 12.60
C HIS A 171 -11.02 -9.64 13.27
N HIS A 172 -9.98 -8.85 13.52
CA HIS A 172 -10.12 -7.62 14.31
C HIS A 172 -10.41 -6.38 13.44
N PHE A 173 -9.84 -6.32 12.22
CA PHE A 173 -9.99 -5.16 11.32
C PHE A 173 -11.00 -5.42 10.19
N GLY A 174 -11.59 -6.62 10.12
CA GLY A 174 -12.53 -6.97 9.05
C GLY A 174 -11.89 -7.05 7.65
N LEU A 175 -10.56 -7.09 7.57
CA LEU A 175 -9.84 -7.08 6.29
C LEU A 175 -9.98 -8.43 5.59
N ARG A 176 -10.24 -8.39 4.28
CA ARG A 176 -10.38 -9.60 3.47
C ARG A 176 -9.09 -9.92 2.73
N PRO A 177 -8.78 -11.21 2.53
CA PRO A 177 -7.74 -11.60 1.59
C PRO A 177 -8.08 -11.06 0.19
N PHE A 178 -7.15 -10.33 -0.40
CA PHE A 178 -7.29 -9.76 -1.74
C PHE A 178 -7.08 -10.82 -2.83
N ALA A 179 -6.12 -11.71 -2.58
CA ALA A 179 -5.79 -12.82 -3.45
C ALA A 179 -5.52 -14.07 -2.60
N PRO A 180 -5.57 -15.28 -3.20
CA PRO A 180 -5.10 -16.47 -2.51
C PRO A 180 -3.68 -16.25 -1.98
N PRO A 181 -3.40 -16.57 -0.70
CA PRO A 181 -2.07 -16.39 -0.14
C PRO A 181 -1.06 -17.30 -0.85
N LEU A 182 0.15 -16.76 -1.03
CA LEU A 182 1.29 -17.52 -1.50
C LEU A 182 2.20 -17.85 -0.31
N GLU A 183 3.15 -18.77 -0.50
CA GLU A 183 4.11 -19.10 0.54
C GLU A 183 4.88 -17.85 1.01
N GLY A 184 4.72 -17.53 2.29
CA GLY A 184 5.40 -16.43 2.94
C GLY A 184 4.91 -15.02 2.58
N ILE A 185 3.73 -14.87 1.94
CA ILE A 185 3.12 -13.57 1.64
C ILE A 185 1.61 -13.66 1.54
N ALA A 186 0.91 -12.65 2.05
CA ALA A 186 -0.52 -12.47 1.91
C ALA A 186 -0.84 -10.99 1.74
N ALA A 187 -1.82 -10.67 0.87
CA ALA A 187 -2.36 -9.34 0.69
C ALA A 187 -3.77 -9.26 1.27
N LEU A 188 -4.05 -8.26 2.11
CA LEU A 188 -5.36 -8.02 2.72
C LEU A 188 -5.82 -6.60 2.45
N GLY A 189 -7.09 -6.45 2.09
CA GLY A 189 -7.71 -5.18 1.74
C GLY A 189 -8.44 -5.25 0.41
N ASP A 190 -8.37 -4.18 -0.37
CA ASP A 190 -8.99 -4.06 -1.70
C ASP A 190 -8.10 -3.24 -2.66
N ASP A 191 -8.63 -2.91 -3.85
CA ASP A 191 -7.90 -2.16 -4.88
C ASP A 191 -7.46 -0.74 -4.44
N HIS A 192 -8.08 -0.15 -3.41
CA HIS A 192 -7.73 1.17 -2.89
C HIS A 192 -6.60 1.11 -1.87
N GLY A 193 -6.47 0.00 -1.15
CA GLY A 193 -5.40 -0.18 -0.17
C GLY A 193 -5.16 -1.64 0.22
N LEU A 194 -3.89 -2.02 0.34
CA LEU A 194 -3.46 -3.37 0.72
C LEU A 194 -2.40 -3.34 1.83
N LEU A 195 -2.57 -4.22 2.79
CA LEU A 195 -1.52 -4.63 3.70
C LEU A 195 -0.83 -5.87 3.12
N ILE A 196 0.44 -5.76 2.76
CA ILE A 196 1.25 -6.86 2.21
C ILE A 196 2.00 -7.51 3.37
N VAL A 197 1.37 -8.48 4.03
CA VAL A 197 1.99 -9.24 5.11
C VAL A 197 2.99 -10.23 4.53
N VAL A 198 4.24 -10.16 4.93
CA VAL A 198 5.33 -10.93 4.34
C VAL A 198 6.21 -11.59 5.41
N ASP A 199 6.70 -12.82 5.16
CA ASP A 199 7.73 -13.43 6.02
C ASP A 199 8.97 -12.52 6.03
N ARG A 200 9.45 -12.14 7.21
CA ARG A 200 10.59 -11.24 7.39
C ARG A 200 11.89 -11.72 6.71
N ARG A 201 11.95 -12.98 6.27
CA ARG A 201 13.07 -13.57 5.53
C ARG A 201 12.88 -13.55 4.01
N ARG A 202 11.66 -13.22 3.54
CA ARG A 202 11.33 -13.15 2.12
C ARG A 202 11.78 -11.81 1.55
N ARG A 203 12.77 -11.84 0.67
CA ARG A 203 13.30 -10.61 0.04
C ARG A 203 12.27 -9.94 -0.86
N TRP A 204 12.30 -8.61 -0.91
CA TRP A 204 11.39 -7.82 -1.75
C TRP A 204 11.58 -8.10 -3.25
N PHE A 205 10.47 -8.29 -3.92
CA PHE A 205 10.40 -8.24 -5.38
C PHE A 205 10.72 -6.81 -5.87
N PRO A 206 11.28 -6.57 -7.07
CA PRO A 206 11.63 -7.54 -8.10
C PRO A 206 13.05 -8.10 -7.96
N GLN A 207 13.96 -7.40 -7.29
CA GLN A 207 15.39 -7.72 -7.27
C GLN A 207 15.75 -8.87 -6.33
N GLN A 208 14.91 -9.15 -5.35
CA GLN A 208 15.15 -10.15 -4.29
C GLN A 208 16.47 -9.91 -3.54
N ARG A 209 16.79 -8.64 -3.27
CA ARG A 209 18.04 -8.24 -2.58
C ARG A 209 17.80 -7.78 -1.16
N GLN A 210 16.80 -6.92 -0.93
CA GLN A 210 16.50 -6.33 0.37
C GLN A 210 15.56 -7.22 1.18
N LEU A 211 15.84 -7.34 2.48
CA LEU A 211 14.92 -7.94 3.44
C LEU A 211 13.86 -6.90 3.87
N PRO A 212 12.63 -7.36 4.14
CA PRO A 212 11.57 -6.49 4.63
C PRO A 212 11.92 -5.87 5.98
N TRP A 213 11.51 -4.60 6.13
CA TRP A 213 11.67 -3.85 7.36
C TRP A 213 10.46 -2.95 7.60
N ALA A 214 10.02 -2.81 8.85
CA ALA A 214 8.90 -1.97 9.23
C ALA A 214 8.98 -1.48 10.69
N ASP A 215 10.15 -1.53 11.34
CA ASP A 215 10.27 -1.14 12.75
C ASP A 215 9.96 0.35 12.95
N GLY A 216 9.01 0.64 13.85
CA GLY A 216 8.51 1.98 14.10
C GLY A 216 7.52 2.53 13.09
N LEU A 217 7.17 1.79 12.02
CA LEU A 217 6.05 2.17 11.14
C LEU A 217 4.74 2.21 11.93
N ARG A 218 3.93 3.26 11.72
CA ARG A 218 2.56 3.35 12.23
C ARG A 218 1.61 3.67 11.08
N ILE A 219 0.62 2.83 10.88
CA ILE A 219 -0.30 2.89 9.74
C ILE A 219 -1.71 3.11 10.26
N SER A 220 -2.42 4.13 9.76
CA SER A 220 -3.85 4.31 10.01
C SER A 220 -4.63 3.92 8.77
N VAL A 221 -5.64 3.06 8.96
CA VAL A 221 -6.51 2.53 7.91
C VAL A 221 -7.97 2.74 8.24
N ASP A 222 -8.81 2.83 7.21
CA ASP A 222 -10.25 2.72 7.42
C ASP A 222 -10.58 1.29 7.86
N ALA A 223 -11.35 1.15 8.94
CA ALA A 223 -11.81 -0.11 9.45
C ALA A 223 -13.21 0.05 10.06
N PRO A 224 -14.03 -1.05 10.14
CA PRO A 224 -15.38 -0.98 10.66
C PRO A 224 -15.49 -0.48 12.11
N GLU A 225 -14.48 -0.76 12.94
CA GLU A 225 -14.43 -0.38 14.34
C GLU A 225 -13.24 0.56 14.59
N PRO A 226 -13.46 1.88 14.74
CA PRO A 226 -12.40 2.83 15.04
C PRO A 226 -11.71 2.56 16.38
N GLY A 227 -10.44 2.94 16.49
CA GLY A 227 -9.67 2.84 17.71
C GLY A 227 -9.03 1.48 17.98
N LEU A 228 -9.27 0.48 17.13
CA LEU A 228 -8.54 -0.79 17.20
C LEU A 228 -7.06 -0.58 16.91
N ARG A 229 -6.23 -1.36 17.58
CA ARG A 229 -4.78 -1.28 17.46
C ARG A 229 -4.16 -2.68 17.44
N LEU A 230 -3.28 -2.91 16.47
CA LEU A 230 -2.48 -4.13 16.36
C LEU A 230 -1.01 -3.75 16.28
N ARG A 231 -0.17 -4.38 17.10
CA ARG A 231 1.30 -4.23 17.06
C ARG A 231 1.93 -5.60 16.81
N ASP A 232 2.86 -5.65 15.84
CA ASP A 232 3.65 -6.84 15.55
C ASP A 232 5.02 -6.80 16.26
N ALA A 233 5.60 -7.96 16.47
CA ALA A 233 6.94 -8.10 17.05
C ALA A 233 8.07 -7.55 16.14
N GLN A 234 7.77 -7.25 14.85
CA GLN A 234 8.67 -6.55 13.95
C GLN A 234 8.62 -5.01 14.10
N GLY A 235 7.90 -4.51 15.13
CA GLY A 235 7.88 -3.10 15.51
C GLY A 235 6.88 -2.21 14.77
N TRP A 236 6.12 -2.71 13.80
CA TRP A 236 5.06 -1.94 13.16
C TRP A 236 3.75 -1.96 13.96
N GLU A 237 2.95 -0.92 13.76
CA GLU A 237 1.66 -0.74 14.42
C GLU A 237 0.59 -0.33 13.40
N LEU A 238 -0.58 -1.02 13.45
CA LEU A 238 -1.76 -0.69 12.67
C LEU A 238 -2.83 -0.11 13.59
N LEU A 239 -3.49 0.95 13.11
CA LEU A 239 -4.54 1.69 13.79
C LEU A 239 -5.77 1.76 12.90
N ALA A 240 -6.95 1.47 13.45
CA ALA A 240 -8.22 1.78 12.82
C ALA A 240 -8.55 3.26 13.04
N ALA A 241 -8.75 4.02 11.95
CA ALA A 241 -9.09 5.43 11.96
C ALA A 241 -10.59 5.68 12.11
#